data_d94d954b79bfed3a6bdd309f13b6eb24
#
_entry.id   d94d954b79bfed3a6bdd309f13b6eb24
#
_cell.length_a   1.000
_cell.length_b   1.000
_cell.length_c   1.000
_cell.angle_alpha   90.00
_cell.angle_beta   90.00
_cell.angle_gamma   90.00
#
_symmetry.space_group_name_H-M   'P 1'
#
loop_
_entity.id
_entity.type
_entity.pdbx_description
1 polymer ?
#
loop_
_entity_poly.entity_id
_entity_poly.type
_entity_poly.pdbx_seq_one_letter_code
_entity_poly.pdbx_strand_id
1 'polypeptide(L)'
;MLGELSNLLDALQACYSGKASGAPRVAAVRDHDFAGSNGIAIAPALTRDGKALLLINPHTSFFFRSEQQVTSGEGLNVYGAATWGQFFIYQGFNPRAGWMHTSSGVDSVDEFIETVEKRSGKRFYRYGQTWREVGVRPVTVRYRKADGSFGERRFTIYRTHHGPIVRAEGDKWVSFAMMHRPVPALQQSFLRTKASDLGSFLDVARLRANSSNNTIFADAKGGIAYLHAQFVPRRDDRFDYTKPVDGSDPRTDWASLHTITDLPNVMNPPNGWVQNTNNWPYSSAGAFSPKPNMYPRYMDMFGENYRGLHAIQLLQGSKRWTLEGLQTAAYDSHQPAFARLVPGLVAAWDRAADGNLKQAIAEPIAILRSWNHRWAADSVAQSLASFWVQPLWDKVRAGG
;
A
#
# COMPACT_ATOMS: atom_id res chain seq x y z
N MET A 1 0.52 -6.46 -1.38
CA MET A 1 1.99 -6.42 -1.59
C MET A 1 2.70 -7.72 -1.17
N LEU A 2 2.53 -8.26 0.04
CA LEU A 2 3.11 -9.59 0.38
C LEU A 2 2.44 -10.73 -0.38
N GLY A 3 1.13 -10.67 -0.63
CA GLY A 3 0.41 -11.63 -1.47
C GLY A 3 0.83 -11.59 -2.94
N GLU A 4 1.18 -10.41 -3.46
CA GLU A 4 1.69 -10.26 -4.83
C GLU A 4 3.14 -10.71 -4.94
N LEU A 5 3.98 -10.47 -3.92
CA LEU A 5 5.33 -11.03 -3.83
C LEU A 5 5.33 -12.55 -3.69
N SER A 6 4.39 -13.12 -2.93
CA SER A 6 4.21 -14.58 -2.84
C SER A 6 3.79 -15.15 -4.19
N ASN A 7 2.81 -14.55 -4.86
CA ASN A 7 2.40 -14.95 -6.21
C ASN A 7 3.53 -14.79 -7.23
N LEU A 8 4.36 -13.76 -7.10
CA LEU A 8 5.54 -13.55 -7.94
C LEU A 8 6.63 -14.60 -7.66
N LEU A 9 6.89 -14.93 -6.40
CA LEU A 9 7.84 -15.97 -6.01
C LEU A 9 7.37 -17.35 -6.48
N ASP A 10 6.08 -17.67 -6.37
CA ASP A 10 5.48 -18.91 -6.85
C ASP A 10 5.50 -18.98 -8.38
N ALA A 11 5.23 -17.89 -9.08
CA ALA A 11 5.35 -17.79 -10.54
C ALA A 11 6.80 -17.90 -11.01
N LEU A 12 7.74 -17.29 -10.29
CA LEU A 12 9.18 -17.45 -10.54
C LEU A 12 9.62 -18.91 -10.30
N GLN A 13 9.16 -19.53 -9.23
CA GLN A 13 9.48 -20.92 -8.92
C GLN A 13 8.89 -21.89 -9.94
N ALA A 14 7.67 -21.65 -10.44
CA ALA A 14 7.05 -22.40 -11.53
C ALA A 14 7.81 -22.23 -12.85
N CYS A 15 8.21 -21.00 -13.18
CA CYS A 15 8.99 -20.66 -14.37
C CYS A 15 10.37 -21.34 -14.36
N TYR A 16 11.06 -21.38 -13.21
CA TYR A 16 12.38 -21.99 -13.07
C TYR A 16 12.37 -23.50 -12.87
N SER A 17 11.25 -24.09 -12.43
CA SER A 17 11.15 -25.54 -12.22
C SER A 17 10.74 -26.33 -13.46
N GLY A 18 10.41 -25.66 -14.58
CA GLY A 18 9.93 -26.29 -15.81
C GLY A 18 8.59 -27.03 -15.66
N LYS A 19 7.88 -26.84 -14.55
CA LYS A 19 6.56 -27.41 -14.31
C LYS A 19 5.51 -26.37 -14.70
N ALA A 20 5.10 -26.41 -15.95
CA ALA A 20 3.89 -25.73 -16.39
C ALA A 20 2.67 -26.34 -15.68
N SER A 21 1.81 -25.47 -15.16
CA SER A 21 0.38 -25.65 -14.89
C SER A 21 -0.07 -27.01 -14.33
N GLY A 22 -0.42 -27.05 -13.05
CA GLY A 22 -1.15 -28.17 -12.46
C GLY A 22 -0.94 -28.42 -10.97
N ALA A 23 -0.10 -27.65 -10.27
CA ALA A 23 -0.05 -27.73 -8.82
C ALA A 23 -1.37 -27.21 -8.23
N PRO A 24 -2.02 -27.96 -7.30
CA PRO A 24 -3.16 -27.42 -6.59
C PRO A 24 -2.71 -26.14 -5.92
N ARG A 25 -3.43 -25.03 -6.17
CA ARG A 25 -3.29 -23.82 -5.38
C ARG A 25 -3.53 -24.25 -3.93
N VAL A 26 -2.48 -24.38 -3.15
CA VAL A 26 -2.61 -24.30 -1.72
C VAL A 26 -3.23 -22.95 -1.51
N ALA A 27 -4.48 -22.92 -1.06
CA ALA A 27 -5.11 -21.70 -0.64
C ALA A 27 -4.20 -21.15 0.46
N ALA A 28 -3.32 -20.21 0.09
CA ALA A 28 -2.61 -19.45 1.08
C ALA A 28 -3.72 -18.91 1.99
N VAL A 29 -3.65 -19.24 3.26
CA VAL A 29 -4.46 -18.58 4.28
C VAL A 29 -4.11 -17.12 4.08
N ARG A 30 -4.98 -16.41 3.37
CA ARG A 30 -4.82 -14.99 3.13
C ARG A 30 -5.05 -14.36 4.48
N ASP A 31 -3.96 -13.99 5.13
CA ASP A 31 -3.97 -13.14 6.33
C ASP A 31 -4.42 -11.73 5.91
N HIS A 32 -5.68 -11.66 5.39
CA HIS A 32 -6.28 -10.44 4.88
C HIS A 32 -6.66 -9.46 5.99
N ASP A 33 -6.68 -9.94 7.24
CA ASP A 33 -7.27 -9.20 8.34
C ASP A 33 -6.29 -8.21 8.99
N PHE A 34 -5.00 -8.27 8.66
CA PHE A 34 -3.97 -7.47 9.33
C PHE A 34 -3.16 -6.55 8.39
N ALA A 35 -3.44 -6.54 7.09
CA ALA A 35 -2.72 -5.69 6.16
C ALA A 35 -3.34 -4.29 6.07
N GLY A 36 -2.61 -3.28 6.50
CA GLY A 36 -3.04 -1.89 6.40
C GLY A 36 -2.22 -0.98 7.30
N SER A 37 -2.67 0.25 7.47
CA SER A 37 -2.02 1.20 8.38
C SER A 37 -2.91 2.42 8.56
N ASN A 38 -2.82 3.08 9.71
CA ASN A 38 -3.45 4.37 9.94
C ASN A 38 -2.39 5.40 10.35
N GLY A 39 -2.36 6.53 9.69
CA GLY A 39 -1.52 7.67 10.05
C GLY A 39 -2.36 8.94 10.13
N ILE A 40 -2.19 9.71 11.19
CA ILE A 40 -2.85 11.02 11.38
C ILE A 40 -1.80 11.99 11.89
N ALA A 41 -1.75 13.20 11.31
CA ALA A 41 -1.00 14.30 11.87
C ALA A 41 -1.93 15.50 12.11
N ILE A 42 -1.78 16.14 13.29
CA ILE A 42 -2.61 17.27 13.75
C ILE A 42 -1.69 18.44 14.06
N ALA A 43 -1.99 19.60 13.48
CA ALA A 43 -1.23 20.82 13.67
C ALA A 43 -1.46 21.44 15.05
N PRO A 44 -0.50 22.23 15.58
CA PRO A 44 -0.57 22.88 16.89
C PRO A 44 -1.85 23.68 17.15
N ALA A 45 -2.40 24.33 16.11
CA ALA A 45 -3.61 25.14 16.23
C ALA A 45 -4.86 24.35 16.67
N LEU A 46 -4.87 23.03 16.48
CA LEU A 46 -5.97 22.16 16.88
C LEU A 46 -5.68 21.39 18.16
N THR A 47 -4.50 21.54 18.77
CA THR A 47 -4.12 20.82 19.99
C THR A 47 -4.24 21.71 21.22
N ARG A 48 -4.44 21.09 22.38
CA ARG A 48 -4.53 21.81 23.65
C ARG A 48 -3.20 22.44 24.05
N ASP A 49 -2.11 21.72 23.82
CA ASP A 49 -0.78 22.06 24.28
C ASP A 49 0.05 22.83 23.25
N GLY A 50 -0.55 23.21 22.12
CA GLY A 50 0.12 23.96 21.05
C GLY A 50 1.27 23.19 20.38
N LYS A 51 1.25 21.86 20.40
CA LYS A 51 2.25 20.98 19.79
C LYS A 51 1.59 20.08 18.74
N ALA A 52 2.31 19.77 17.67
CA ALA A 52 1.81 18.81 16.70
C ALA A 52 1.67 17.42 17.32
N LEU A 53 0.66 16.66 16.88
CA LEU A 53 0.46 15.26 17.25
C LEU A 53 0.61 14.38 16.01
N LEU A 54 1.17 13.19 16.19
CA LEU A 54 1.31 12.18 15.14
C LEU A 54 0.86 10.80 15.66
N LEU A 55 -0.08 10.18 14.95
CA LEU A 55 -0.44 8.78 15.13
C LEU A 55 0.39 7.92 14.18
N ILE A 56 1.09 6.93 14.74
CA ILE A 56 1.86 5.91 14.02
C ILE A 56 1.23 4.56 14.34
N ASN A 57 0.37 4.06 13.43
CA ASN A 57 -0.41 2.84 13.67
C ASN A 57 -0.28 1.88 12.47
N PRO A 58 0.86 1.16 12.34
CA PRO A 58 1.04 0.15 11.29
C PRO A 58 0.27 -1.13 11.62
N HIS A 59 -0.43 -1.68 10.63
CA HIS A 59 -1.01 -3.03 10.69
C HIS A 59 -0.13 -3.96 9.85
N THR A 60 0.76 -4.67 10.51
CA THR A 60 1.71 -5.59 9.88
C THR A 60 1.75 -6.91 10.63
N SER A 61 2.26 -7.96 9.99
CA SER A 61 2.50 -9.23 10.66
C SER A 61 3.32 -9.04 11.94
N PHE A 62 2.98 -9.78 12.98
CA PHE A 62 3.63 -9.73 14.29
C PHE A 62 5.16 -9.93 14.20
N PHE A 63 5.62 -10.80 13.33
CA PHE A 63 7.04 -11.13 13.15
C PHE A 63 7.77 -10.27 12.13
N PHE A 64 7.16 -9.19 11.63
CA PHE A 64 7.73 -8.42 10.52
C PHE A 64 8.63 -7.28 10.98
N ARG A 65 8.32 -6.65 12.12
CA ARG A 65 9.04 -5.50 12.67
C ARG A 65 9.26 -5.64 14.17
N SER A 66 10.29 -4.95 14.66
CA SER A 66 10.54 -4.78 16.09
C SER A 66 10.70 -3.30 16.41
N GLU A 67 10.24 -2.88 17.59
CA GLU A 67 10.49 -1.54 18.10
C GLU A 67 11.90 -1.44 18.67
N GLN A 68 12.57 -0.34 18.41
CA GLN A 68 13.95 -0.10 18.80
C GLN A 68 14.18 1.38 19.11
N GLN A 69 15.00 1.65 20.13
CA GLN A 69 15.66 2.94 20.35
C GLN A 69 17.09 2.83 19.85
N VAL A 70 17.47 3.75 18.92
CA VAL A 70 18.82 3.77 18.35
C VAL A 70 19.44 5.14 18.59
N THR A 71 20.63 5.15 19.17
CA THR A 71 21.41 6.36 19.43
C THR A 71 22.85 6.21 18.95
N SER A 72 23.50 7.31 18.58
CA SER A 72 24.94 7.35 18.27
C SER A 72 25.55 8.69 18.66
N GLY A 73 26.87 8.71 18.84
CA GLY A 73 27.63 9.95 19.03
C GLY A 73 27.60 10.90 17.83
N GLU A 74 27.14 10.42 16.66
CA GLU A 74 26.98 11.17 15.42
C GLU A 74 25.59 11.85 15.30
N GLY A 75 24.89 12.03 16.42
CA GLY A 75 23.63 12.76 16.49
C GLY A 75 22.39 11.96 16.08
N LEU A 76 22.48 10.64 15.90
CA LEU A 76 21.30 9.79 15.75
C LEU A 76 20.67 9.58 17.11
N ASN A 77 19.36 9.85 17.21
CA ASN A 77 18.53 9.55 18.37
C ASN A 77 17.12 9.34 17.87
N VAL A 78 16.72 8.07 17.66
CA VAL A 78 15.47 7.73 17.00
C VAL A 78 14.83 6.52 17.64
N TYR A 79 13.52 6.58 17.83
CA TYR A 79 12.69 5.47 18.29
C TYR A 79 11.66 5.10 17.22
N GLY A 80 11.36 3.83 17.09
CA GLY A 80 10.30 3.34 16.21
C GLY A 80 10.54 1.92 15.74
N ALA A 81 9.85 1.55 14.67
CA ALA A 81 9.86 0.20 14.14
C ALA A 81 10.92 0.02 13.05
N ALA A 82 11.80 -0.96 13.24
CA ALA A 82 12.72 -1.47 12.22
C ALA A 82 12.18 -2.76 11.62
N THR A 83 12.21 -2.88 10.29
CA THR A 83 11.93 -4.16 9.61
C THR A 83 13.13 -5.10 9.78
N TRP A 84 12.88 -6.36 10.04
CA TRP A 84 13.95 -7.34 10.21
C TRP A 84 14.92 -7.35 9.02
N GLY A 85 16.20 -7.30 9.33
CA GLY A 85 17.27 -7.20 8.33
C GLY A 85 17.59 -5.77 7.85
N GLN A 86 16.85 -4.76 8.30
CA GLN A 86 17.16 -3.35 8.00
C GLN A 86 17.93 -2.71 9.17
N PHE A 87 18.85 -1.80 8.84
CA PHE A 87 19.72 -1.11 9.82
C PHE A 87 19.21 0.30 10.20
N PHE A 88 17.96 0.62 9.87
CA PHE A 88 17.35 1.93 10.12
C PHE A 88 15.93 1.78 10.66
N ILE A 89 15.47 2.79 11.39
CA ILE A 89 14.07 2.91 11.79
C ILE A 89 13.23 3.24 10.55
N TYR A 90 12.33 2.33 10.20
CA TYR A 90 11.48 2.46 9.01
C TYR A 90 10.40 3.52 9.20
N GLN A 91 9.73 3.53 10.34
CA GLN A 91 8.77 4.54 10.78
C GLN A 91 8.89 4.76 12.28
N GLY A 92 8.77 5.99 12.71
CA GLY A 92 9.01 6.37 14.09
C GLY A 92 9.21 7.86 14.24
N PHE A 93 10.00 8.26 15.22
CA PHE A 93 10.27 9.67 15.50
C PHE A 93 11.66 9.85 16.13
N ASN A 94 12.19 11.04 15.95
CA ASN A 94 13.34 11.58 16.68
C ASN A 94 12.89 12.77 17.55
N PRO A 95 13.75 13.45 18.30
CA PRO A 95 13.34 14.57 19.16
C PRO A 95 12.66 15.74 18.46
N ARG A 96 12.68 15.81 17.12
CA ARG A 96 12.22 16.96 16.33
C ARG A 96 11.17 16.64 15.30
N ALA A 97 11.11 15.40 14.81
CA ALA A 97 10.21 15.02 13.72
C ALA A 97 9.78 13.56 13.85
N GLY A 98 8.58 13.25 13.37
CA GLY A 98 8.05 11.91 13.27
C GLY A 98 7.48 11.62 11.89
N TRP A 99 7.52 10.35 11.48
CA TRP A 99 7.00 9.89 10.20
C TRP A 99 6.35 8.51 10.32
N MET A 100 5.25 8.37 9.61
CA MET A 100 4.48 7.13 9.50
C MET A 100 4.30 6.77 8.04
N HIS A 101 4.46 5.50 7.69
CA HIS A 101 4.20 5.00 6.34
C HIS A 101 2.92 4.19 6.28
N THR A 102 2.06 4.51 5.32
CA THR A 102 0.89 3.72 4.95
C THR A 102 1.08 3.15 3.54
N SER A 103 0.50 2.00 3.24
CA SER A 103 0.52 1.48 1.86
C SER A 103 -0.22 2.44 0.93
N SER A 104 0.37 2.71 -0.21
CA SER A 104 -0.17 3.57 -1.27
C SER A 104 -0.80 2.73 -2.37
N GLY A 105 -1.87 3.24 -2.95
CA GLY A 105 -2.48 2.70 -4.17
C GLY A 105 -1.82 3.15 -5.46
N VAL A 106 -0.63 3.78 -5.41
CA VAL A 106 0.09 4.17 -6.61
C VAL A 106 0.44 2.94 -7.44
N ASP A 107 0.13 3.00 -8.73
CA ASP A 107 0.59 2.02 -9.70
C ASP A 107 1.98 2.45 -10.20
N SER A 108 3.02 1.73 -9.77
CA SER A 108 4.42 2.01 -10.08
C SER A 108 5.22 0.74 -10.41
N VAL A 109 4.48 -0.30 -10.80
CA VAL A 109 5.02 -1.61 -11.17
C VAL A 109 4.30 -2.06 -12.43
N ASP A 110 5.04 -2.26 -13.53
CA ASP A 110 4.44 -2.58 -14.82
C ASP A 110 4.99 -3.85 -15.43
N GLU A 111 4.15 -4.51 -16.21
CA GLU A 111 4.52 -5.64 -17.04
C GLU A 111 4.50 -5.26 -18.52
N PHE A 112 5.49 -5.74 -19.26
CA PHE A 112 5.61 -5.49 -20.69
C PHE A 112 5.64 -6.79 -21.46
N ILE A 113 4.78 -6.92 -22.46
CA ILE A 113 4.76 -8.08 -23.38
C ILE A 113 5.82 -7.87 -24.45
N GLU A 114 6.87 -8.66 -24.38
CA GLU A 114 7.98 -8.63 -25.33
C GLU A 114 7.76 -9.64 -26.45
N THR A 115 7.83 -9.21 -27.69
CA THR A 115 7.88 -10.11 -28.84
C THR A 115 9.32 -10.54 -29.06
N VAL A 116 9.63 -11.82 -28.84
CA VAL A 116 11.00 -12.37 -28.84
C VAL A 116 11.19 -13.34 -29.99
N GLU A 117 12.33 -13.26 -30.65
CA GLU A 117 12.75 -14.25 -31.64
C GLU A 117 14.19 -14.71 -31.40
N LYS A 118 14.53 -15.86 -31.97
CA LYS A 118 15.88 -16.41 -31.93
C LYS A 118 16.54 -16.27 -33.30
N ARG A 119 17.72 -15.63 -33.33
CA ARG A 119 18.57 -15.44 -34.54
C ARG A 119 19.98 -15.88 -34.21
N SER A 120 20.55 -16.79 -35.02
CA SER A 120 21.94 -17.25 -34.87
C SER A 120 22.33 -17.63 -33.43
N GLY A 121 21.46 -18.34 -32.73
CA GLY A 121 21.69 -18.77 -31.33
C GLY A 121 21.42 -17.73 -30.24
N LYS A 122 21.26 -16.47 -30.59
CA LYS A 122 20.92 -15.37 -29.68
C LYS A 122 19.42 -15.07 -29.72
N ARG A 123 18.93 -14.42 -28.66
CA ARG A 123 17.55 -13.93 -28.57
C ARG A 123 17.51 -12.40 -28.73
N PHE A 124 16.49 -11.95 -29.44
CA PHE A 124 16.23 -10.54 -29.70
C PHE A 124 14.77 -10.23 -29.38
N TYR A 125 14.50 -9.03 -28.87
CA TYR A 125 13.14 -8.54 -28.69
C TYR A 125 12.90 -7.33 -29.60
N ARG A 126 11.66 -7.21 -30.06
CA ARG A 126 11.24 -6.11 -30.93
C ARG A 126 11.10 -4.81 -30.12
N TYR A 127 11.55 -3.68 -30.68
CA TYR A 127 11.36 -2.36 -30.11
C TYR A 127 11.18 -1.34 -31.24
N GLY A 128 9.96 -0.83 -31.43
CA GLY A 128 9.59 -0.02 -32.57
C GLY A 128 9.85 -0.78 -33.87
N GLN A 129 10.68 -0.21 -34.73
CA GLN A 129 11.10 -0.81 -36.00
C GLN A 129 12.41 -1.59 -35.88
N THR A 130 12.98 -1.72 -34.71
CA THR A 130 14.30 -2.35 -34.49
C THR A 130 14.19 -3.60 -33.63
N TRP A 131 15.29 -4.35 -33.63
CA TRP A 131 15.46 -5.52 -32.74
C TRP A 131 16.65 -5.27 -31.82
N ARG A 132 16.46 -5.52 -30.53
CA ARG A 132 17.45 -5.39 -29.49
C ARG A 132 17.83 -6.77 -28.93
N GLU A 133 19.10 -7.01 -28.68
CA GLU A 133 19.52 -8.28 -28.07
C GLU A 133 19.02 -8.40 -26.65
N VAL A 134 18.45 -9.57 -26.28
CA VAL A 134 18.04 -9.88 -24.92
C VAL A 134 19.29 -10.08 -24.06
N GLY A 135 19.38 -9.32 -22.96
CA GLY A 135 20.44 -9.51 -21.99
C GLY A 135 20.38 -10.89 -21.33
N VAL A 136 21.50 -11.57 -21.23
CA VAL A 136 21.61 -12.91 -20.64
C VAL A 136 22.61 -12.90 -19.49
N ARG A 137 22.18 -13.35 -18.32
CA ARG A 137 23.03 -13.44 -17.13
C ARG A 137 22.92 -14.82 -16.49
N PRO A 138 24.01 -15.62 -16.46
CA PRO A 138 24.03 -16.85 -15.68
C PRO A 138 24.13 -16.53 -14.19
N VAL A 139 23.38 -17.24 -13.36
CA VAL A 139 23.41 -17.14 -11.89
C VAL A 139 23.54 -18.55 -11.32
N THR A 140 24.48 -18.75 -10.41
CA THR A 140 24.63 -19.98 -9.63
C THR A 140 24.20 -19.71 -8.20
N VAL A 141 23.23 -20.49 -7.73
CA VAL A 141 22.72 -20.43 -6.36
C VAL A 141 23.22 -21.67 -5.61
N ARG A 142 23.98 -21.46 -4.55
CA ARG A 142 24.36 -22.52 -3.62
C ARG A 142 23.27 -22.70 -2.57
N TYR A 143 22.94 -23.91 -2.25
CA TYR A 143 21.94 -24.24 -1.23
C TYR A 143 22.41 -25.40 -0.36
N ARG A 144 21.99 -25.42 0.90
CA ARG A 144 22.28 -26.53 1.83
C ARG A 144 21.26 -27.64 1.62
N LYS A 145 21.75 -28.87 1.46
CA LYS A 145 20.93 -30.07 1.37
C LYS A 145 20.54 -30.58 2.77
N ALA A 146 19.61 -31.53 2.81
CA ALA A 146 19.16 -32.14 4.07
C ALA A 146 20.27 -32.87 4.83
N ASP A 147 21.25 -33.45 4.11
CA ASP A 147 22.43 -34.12 4.67
C ASP A 147 23.54 -33.16 5.16
N GLY A 148 23.28 -31.84 5.08
CA GLY A 148 24.23 -30.80 5.46
C GLY A 148 25.26 -30.41 4.41
N SER A 149 25.38 -31.17 3.29
CA SER A 149 26.24 -30.82 2.17
C SER A 149 25.69 -29.63 1.38
N PHE A 150 26.51 -29.05 0.47
CA PHE A 150 26.07 -27.99 -0.42
C PHE A 150 25.81 -28.52 -1.82
N GLY A 151 24.71 -28.05 -2.40
CA GLY A 151 24.40 -28.21 -3.82
C GLY A 151 24.46 -26.88 -4.55
N GLU A 152 24.45 -26.92 -5.87
CA GLU A 152 24.39 -25.76 -6.75
C GLU A 152 23.26 -25.92 -7.76
N ARG A 153 22.52 -24.82 -7.99
CA ARG A 153 21.60 -24.68 -9.12
C ARG A 153 22.05 -23.53 -9.99
N ARG A 154 22.05 -23.77 -11.30
CA ARG A 154 22.37 -22.75 -12.30
C ARG A 154 21.10 -22.29 -12.97
N PHE A 155 20.94 -20.98 -13.10
CA PHE A 155 19.83 -20.32 -13.76
C PHE A 155 20.36 -19.38 -14.83
N THR A 156 19.55 -19.16 -15.86
CA THR A 156 19.81 -18.11 -16.86
C THR A 156 18.74 -17.04 -16.70
N ILE A 157 19.14 -15.85 -16.28
CA ILE A 157 18.24 -14.70 -16.20
C ILE A 157 18.28 -13.98 -17.54
N TYR A 158 17.12 -13.75 -18.11
CA TYR A 158 16.91 -12.95 -19.31
C TYR A 158 16.40 -11.56 -18.93
N ARG A 159 16.80 -10.55 -19.70
CA ARG A 159 16.43 -9.17 -19.41
C ARG A 159 16.25 -8.37 -20.70
N THR A 160 15.21 -7.53 -20.73
CA THR A 160 15.07 -6.43 -21.70
C THR A 160 15.43 -5.09 -21.05
N HIS A 161 15.26 -3.99 -21.74
CA HIS A 161 15.47 -2.66 -21.15
C HIS A 161 14.39 -2.31 -20.11
N HIS A 162 13.18 -2.89 -20.22
CA HIS A 162 12.12 -2.72 -19.21
C HIS A 162 12.47 -3.40 -17.89
N GLY A 163 13.10 -4.60 -17.95
CA GLY A 163 13.44 -5.33 -16.72
C GLY A 163 13.74 -6.81 -16.96
N PRO A 164 13.80 -7.60 -15.87
CA PRO A 164 13.95 -9.04 -15.97
C PRO A 164 12.69 -9.68 -16.60
N ILE A 165 12.90 -10.77 -17.34
CA ILE A 165 11.81 -11.61 -17.81
C ILE A 165 11.33 -12.47 -16.65
N VAL A 166 10.04 -12.42 -16.34
CA VAL A 166 9.42 -13.12 -15.21
C VAL A 166 8.56 -14.29 -15.62
N ARG A 167 8.06 -14.32 -16.87
CA ARG A 167 7.33 -15.45 -17.43
C ARG A 167 7.37 -15.43 -18.95
N ALA A 168 7.01 -16.55 -19.55
CA ALA A 168 6.85 -16.69 -20.99
C ALA A 168 5.50 -17.38 -21.29
N GLU A 169 4.80 -16.87 -22.29
CA GLU A 169 3.52 -17.37 -22.78
C GLU A 169 3.67 -17.57 -24.29
N GLY A 170 4.08 -18.78 -24.72
CA GLY A 170 4.43 -19.06 -26.11
C GLY A 170 5.66 -18.26 -26.57
N ASP A 171 5.50 -17.51 -27.66
CA ASP A 171 6.51 -16.58 -28.21
C ASP A 171 6.52 -15.22 -27.52
N LYS A 172 5.59 -14.97 -26.61
CA LYS A 172 5.51 -13.75 -25.83
C LYS A 172 6.21 -13.92 -24.50
N TRP A 173 7.13 -13.03 -24.22
CA TRP A 173 7.81 -12.95 -22.96
C TRP A 173 7.31 -11.74 -22.17
N VAL A 174 7.26 -11.84 -20.86
CA VAL A 174 6.83 -10.73 -20.01
C VAL A 174 8.01 -10.29 -19.19
N SER A 175 8.41 -9.04 -19.40
CA SER A 175 9.35 -8.31 -18.57
C SER A 175 8.62 -7.52 -17.49
N PHE A 176 9.34 -7.19 -16.43
CA PHE A 176 8.78 -6.59 -15.22
C PHE A 176 9.58 -5.37 -14.81
N ALA A 177 8.94 -4.22 -14.74
CA ALA A 177 9.55 -2.97 -14.31
C ALA A 177 9.04 -2.58 -12.92
N MET A 178 9.97 -2.31 -12.02
CA MET A 178 9.73 -1.80 -10.68
C MET A 178 10.87 -0.90 -10.23
N MET A 179 10.71 -0.21 -9.12
CA MET A 179 11.81 0.55 -8.54
C MET A 179 13.03 -0.34 -8.30
N HIS A 180 14.13 -0.04 -9.02
CA HIS A 180 15.41 -0.70 -8.84
C HIS A 180 16.50 0.33 -8.53
N ARG A 181 16.40 0.94 -7.33
CA ARG A 181 17.31 1.98 -6.84
C ARG A 181 17.77 1.65 -5.41
N PRO A 182 18.51 0.53 -5.19
CA PRO A 182 18.78 0.03 -3.84
C PRO A 182 19.59 1.02 -3.00
N VAL A 183 20.62 1.64 -3.54
CA VAL A 183 21.45 2.60 -2.78
C VAL A 183 20.66 3.86 -2.42
N PRO A 184 20.00 4.58 -3.35
CA PRO A 184 19.11 5.69 -2.99
C PRO A 184 18.00 5.31 -2.02
N ALA A 185 17.45 4.10 -2.08
CA ALA A 185 16.41 3.65 -1.16
C ALA A 185 16.92 3.50 0.28
N LEU A 186 18.11 2.91 0.45
CA LEU A 186 18.78 2.82 1.75
C LEU A 186 19.19 4.20 2.28
N GLN A 187 19.73 5.06 1.42
CA GLN A 187 20.08 6.45 1.78
C GLN A 187 18.84 7.23 2.23
N GLN A 188 17.76 7.21 1.47
CA GLN A 188 16.53 7.90 1.82
C GLN A 188 15.98 7.39 3.16
N SER A 189 15.96 6.07 3.35
CA SER A 189 15.45 5.44 4.57
C SER A 189 16.28 5.78 5.81
N PHE A 190 17.60 5.83 5.68
CA PHE A 190 18.48 6.22 6.78
C PHE A 190 18.46 7.72 7.05
N LEU A 191 18.61 8.56 6.01
CA LEU A 191 18.74 10.00 6.17
C LEU A 191 17.48 10.65 6.74
N ARG A 192 16.28 10.14 6.43
CA ARG A 192 15.04 10.67 7.03
C ARG A 192 15.00 10.51 8.55
N THR A 193 15.72 9.55 9.13
CA THR A 193 15.80 9.40 10.59
C THR A 193 16.51 10.57 11.27
N LYS A 194 17.27 11.36 10.51
CA LYS A 194 17.98 12.57 10.96
C LYS A 194 17.29 13.87 10.58
N ALA A 195 16.14 13.81 9.87
CA ALA A 195 15.38 15.00 9.51
C ALA A 195 14.88 15.70 10.77
N SER A 196 14.99 17.03 10.81
CA SER A 196 14.65 17.85 11.96
C SER A 196 13.36 18.69 11.77
N ASP A 197 12.88 18.76 10.52
CA ASP A 197 11.70 19.51 10.13
C ASP A 197 11.20 19.05 8.75
N LEU A 198 10.05 19.58 8.31
CA LEU A 198 9.46 19.24 7.01
C LEU A 198 10.41 19.56 5.85
N GLY A 199 11.14 20.67 5.90
CA GLY A 199 12.09 21.04 4.84
C GLY A 199 13.18 20.01 4.65
N SER A 200 13.90 19.66 5.71
CA SER A 200 14.96 18.62 5.68
C SER A 200 14.41 17.23 5.33
N PHE A 201 13.17 16.91 5.73
CA PHE A 201 12.53 15.67 5.32
C PHE A 201 12.24 15.64 3.81
N LEU A 202 11.76 16.75 3.23
CA LEU A 202 11.51 16.90 1.80
C LEU A 202 12.81 16.83 0.99
N ASP A 203 13.91 17.39 1.49
CA ASP A 203 15.21 17.28 0.83
C ASP A 203 15.66 15.82 0.67
N VAL A 204 15.47 15.02 1.72
CA VAL A 204 15.71 13.57 1.66
C VAL A 204 14.72 12.88 0.69
N ALA A 205 13.45 13.26 0.69
CA ALA A 205 12.44 12.69 -0.20
C ALA A 205 12.75 12.95 -1.69
N ARG A 206 13.53 13.98 -2.04
CA ARG A 206 13.99 14.24 -3.41
C ARG A 206 14.86 13.13 -4.01
N LEU A 207 15.37 12.21 -3.21
CA LEU A 207 15.98 10.98 -3.71
C LEU A 207 15.00 10.13 -4.50
N ARG A 208 13.69 10.31 -4.29
CA ARG A 208 12.60 9.63 -5.00
C ARG A 208 12.79 8.11 -5.02
N ALA A 209 13.11 7.55 -3.88
CA ALA A 209 13.40 6.13 -3.71
C ALA A 209 12.51 5.49 -2.62
N ASN A 210 11.32 6.05 -2.40
CA ASN A 210 10.23 5.45 -1.64
C ASN A 210 9.12 5.12 -2.63
N SER A 211 8.90 3.83 -2.88
CA SER A 211 7.81 3.31 -3.71
C SER A 211 6.63 2.94 -2.82
N SER A 212 5.46 2.74 -3.32
CA SER A 212 4.32 2.06 -2.69
C SER A 212 3.91 2.53 -1.26
N ASN A 213 4.52 3.56 -0.71
CA ASN A 213 4.18 4.07 0.63
C ASN A 213 3.89 5.57 0.60
N ASN A 214 2.74 5.96 1.15
CA ASN A 214 2.50 7.33 1.58
C ASN A 214 3.26 7.61 2.87
N THR A 215 3.48 8.87 3.19
CA THR A 215 4.07 9.30 4.46
C THR A 215 3.18 10.33 5.13
N ILE A 216 2.82 10.09 6.39
CA ILE A 216 2.27 11.10 7.28
C ILE A 216 3.41 11.61 8.15
N PHE A 217 3.56 12.91 8.21
CA PHE A 217 4.68 13.58 8.86
C PHE A 217 4.18 14.64 9.83
N ALA A 218 4.91 14.81 10.94
CA ALA A 218 4.77 15.96 11.84
C ALA A 218 6.12 16.34 12.43
N ASP A 219 6.34 17.64 12.74
CA ASP A 219 7.55 18.11 13.38
C ASP A 219 7.30 19.05 14.58
N ALA A 220 8.37 19.29 15.34
CA ALA A 220 8.35 20.14 16.53
C ALA A 220 8.14 21.64 16.21
N LYS A 221 8.29 22.06 14.96
CA LYS A 221 7.97 23.43 14.49
C LYS A 221 6.48 23.59 14.15
N GLY A 222 5.71 22.50 14.21
CA GLY A 222 4.29 22.47 13.92
C GLY A 222 3.95 22.13 12.46
N GLY A 223 4.94 21.80 11.64
CA GLY A 223 4.73 21.32 10.29
C GLY A 223 4.05 19.96 10.28
N ILE A 224 3.02 19.79 9.43
CA ILE A 224 2.37 18.52 9.16
C ILE A 224 2.28 18.27 7.66
N ALA A 225 2.37 17.00 7.23
CA ALA A 225 2.24 16.68 5.82
C ALA A 225 1.67 15.28 5.58
N TYR A 226 0.93 15.16 4.48
CA TYR A 226 0.73 13.93 3.74
C TYR A 226 1.62 14.00 2.49
N LEU A 227 2.51 13.03 2.34
CA LEU A 227 3.38 12.91 1.17
C LEU A 227 3.06 11.60 0.46
N HIS A 228 2.74 11.70 -0.83
CA HIS A 228 2.52 10.53 -1.69
C HIS A 228 3.83 9.78 -1.95
N ALA A 229 3.75 8.55 -2.46
CA ALA A 229 4.93 7.78 -2.85
C ALA A 229 5.80 8.59 -3.82
N GLN A 230 7.12 8.62 -3.62
CA GLN A 230 8.01 9.49 -4.40
C GLN A 230 8.57 8.83 -5.66
N PHE A 231 8.64 7.50 -5.72
CA PHE A 231 9.02 6.79 -6.95
C PHE A 231 7.76 6.55 -7.79
N VAL A 232 7.46 7.46 -8.67
CA VAL A 232 6.35 7.35 -9.61
C VAL A 232 6.86 7.66 -11.01
N PRO A 233 6.96 6.66 -11.90
CA PRO A 233 7.37 6.88 -13.29
C PRO A 233 6.32 7.72 -14.04
N ARG A 234 6.77 8.62 -14.90
CA ARG A 234 5.92 9.28 -15.89
C ARG A 234 5.63 8.31 -17.01
N ARG A 235 4.36 8.07 -17.27
CA ARG A 235 3.87 7.16 -18.30
C ARG A 235 2.82 7.86 -19.17
N ASP A 236 2.60 7.35 -20.36
CA ASP A 236 1.50 7.81 -21.22
C ASP A 236 0.17 7.26 -20.68
N ASP A 237 -0.64 8.12 -20.06
CA ASP A 237 -1.91 7.76 -19.40
C ASP A 237 -3.02 7.28 -20.39
N ARG A 238 -2.72 7.22 -21.70
CA ARG A 238 -3.59 6.58 -22.69
C ARG A 238 -3.55 5.05 -22.61
N PHE A 239 -2.45 4.47 -22.10
CA PHE A 239 -2.32 3.04 -21.90
C PHE A 239 -2.83 2.61 -20.52
N ASP A 240 -3.33 1.38 -20.43
CA ASP A 240 -3.81 0.77 -19.19
C ASP A 240 -2.70 -0.10 -18.58
N TYR A 241 -1.88 0.49 -17.70
CA TYR A 241 -0.77 -0.20 -17.04
C TYR A 241 -1.21 -1.13 -15.90
N THR A 242 -2.50 -1.21 -15.59
CA THR A 242 -3.03 -2.25 -14.69
C THR A 242 -2.95 -3.66 -15.31
N LYS A 243 -2.61 -3.71 -16.60
CA LYS A 243 -2.42 -4.92 -17.42
C LYS A 243 -1.08 -4.85 -18.11
N PRO A 244 -0.52 -6.01 -18.53
CA PRO A 244 0.67 -6.01 -19.36
C PRO A 244 0.47 -5.17 -20.64
N VAL A 245 1.37 -4.23 -20.90
CA VAL A 245 1.37 -3.38 -22.11
C VAL A 245 2.32 -3.92 -23.17
N ASP A 246 2.16 -3.48 -24.43
CA ASP A 246 3.03 -3.90 -25.52
C ASP A 246 4.44 -3.30 -25.39
N GLY A 247 5.43 -4.10 -24.97
CA GLY A 247 6.82 -3.69 -24.81
C GLY A 247 7.55 -3.40 -26.13
N SER A 248 6.94 -3.70 -27.27
CA SER A 248 7.49 -3.32 -28.58
C SER A 248 7.14 -1.89 -28.99
N ASP A 249 6.18 -1.25 -28.32
CA ASP A 249 5.79 0.13 -28.57
C ASP A 249 6.56 1.10 -27.67
N PRO A 250 7.46 1.95 -28.21
CA PRO A 250 8.24 2.89 -27.39
C PRO A 250 7.39 3.89 -26.58
N ARG A 251 6.12 4.07 -26.90
CA ARG A 251 5.22 4.97 -26.17
C ARG A 251 4.80 4.41 -24.80
N THR A 252 4.97 3.10 -24.59
CA THR A 252 4.69 2.45 -23.30
C THR A 252 5.85 2.56 -22.31
N ASP A 253 7.02 3.03 -22.77
CA ASP A 253 8.20 3.16 -21.90
C ASP A 253 7.96 4.11 -20.74
N TRP A 254 8.60 3.80 -19.62
CA TRP A 254 8.78 4.77 -18.56
C TRP A 254 9.69 5.90 -19.01
N ALA A 255 9.21 7.13 -18.88
CA ALA A 255 10.02 8.32 -19.08
C ALA A 255 10.80 8.67 -17.79
N SER A 256 10.84 9.94 -17.40
CA SER A 256 11.43 10.36 -16.14
C SER A 256 10.52 10.01 -14.95
N LEU A 257 11.01 10.20 -13.71
CA LEU A 257 10.16 10.18 -12.52
C LEU A 257 9.43 11.52 -12.35
N HIS A 258 8.23 11.48 -11.81
CA HIS A 258 7.57 12.67 -11.29
C HIS A 258 8.44 13.36 -10.23
N THR A 259 8.43 14.68 -10.20
CA THR A 259 9.04 15.44 -9.11
C THR A 259 8.14 15.40 -7.88
N ILE A 260 8.65 15.76 -6.70
CA ILE A 260 7.84 15.81 -5.47
C ILE A 260 6.64 16.75 -5.64
N THR A 261 6.81 17.85 -6.37
CA THR A 261 5.76 18.84 -6.62
C THR A 261 4.68 18.38 -7.61
N ASP A 262 4.94 17.35 -8.40
CA ASP A 262 3.96 16.77 -9.33
C ASP A 262 3.04 15.74 -8.65
N LEU A 263 3.33 15.37 -7.41
CA LEU A 263 2.60 14.33 -6.69
C LEU A 263 1.47 14.93 -5.86
N PRO A 264 0.41 14.18 -5.56
CA PRO A 264 -0.73 14.65 -4.77
C PRO A 264 -0.39 14.77 -3.27
N ASN A 265 0.57 15.64 -2.94
CA ASN A 265 0.98 15.93 -1.58
C ASN A 265 0.08 17.00 -0.94
N VAL A 266 0.01 17.00 0.40
CA VAL A 266 -0.60 18.05 1.19
C VAL A 266 0.35 18.46 2.31
N MET A 267 0.64 19.73 2.42
CA MET A 267 1.53 20.29 3.46
C MET A 267 0.84 21.45 4.14
N ASN A 268 0.78 21.40 5.48
CA ASN A 268 0.20 22.45 6.33
C ASN A 268 -1.19 22.94 5.86
N PRO A 269 -2.17 22.05 5.65
CA PRO A 269 -3.46 22.46 5.14
C PRO A 269 -4.22 23.32 6.17
N PRO A 270 -5.08 24.25 5.71
CA PRO A 270 -5.80 25.17 6.60
C PRO A 270 -6.72 24.51 7.62
N ASN A 271 -7.21 23.28 7.36
CA ASN A 271 -8.00 22.50 8.31
C ASN A 271 -7.17 21.97 9.49
N GLY A 272 -5.84 22.07 9.46
CA GLY A 272 -4.95 21.70 10.55
C GLY A 272 -4.76 20.21 10.78
N TRP A 273 -5.13 19.33 9.84
CA TRP A 273 -4.88 17.90 9.94
C TRP A 273 -4.69 17.24 8.58
N VAL A 274 -3.95 16.13 8.58
CA VAL A 274 -3.84 15.18 7.47
C VAL A 274 -4.01 13.75 7.98
N GLN A 275 -4.53 12.87 7.13
CA GLN A 275 -4.73 11.46 7.43
C GLN A 275 -4.45 10.58 6.22
N ASN A 276 -4.11 9.32 6.48
CA ASN A 276 -4.21 8.25 5.52
C ASN A 276 -4.45 6.90 6.23
N THR A 277 -5.38 6.13 5.71
CA THR A 277 -5.74 4.79 6.17
C THR A 277 -5.68 3.78 5.03
N ASN A 278 -4.68 3.92 4.16
CA ASN A 278 -4.53 3.22 2.88
C ASN A 278 -5.63 3.59 1.86
N ASN A 279 -6.28 4.70 2.04
CA ASN A 279 -7.19 5.29 1.07
C ASN A 279 -6.42 6.20 0.10
N TRP A 280 -7.10 6.67 -0.91
CA TRP A 280 -6.55 7.57 -1.91
C TRP A 280 -6.07 8.91 -1.33
N PRO A 281 -5.19 9.65 -2.06
CA PRO A 281 -4.69 10.94 -1.60
C PRO A 281 -5.76 12.04 -1.59
N TYR A 282 -6.86 11.84 -2.30
CA TYR A 282 -7.87 12.87 -2.63
C TYR A 282 -8.86 13.16 -1.47
N SER A 283 -8.63 12.53 -0.32
CA SER A 283 -9.35 12.82 0.94
C SER A 283 -8.41 12.98 2.15
N SER A 284 -7.09 13.06 1.90
CA SER A 284 -6.06 13.13 2.94
C SER A 284 -6.15 14.34 3.87
N ALA A 285 -6.80 15.43 3.45
CA ALA A 285 -7.02 16.67 4.21
C ALA A 285 -8.46 17.22 4.03
N GLY A 286 -9.45 16.33 3.89
CA GLY A 286 -10.84 16.75 3.67
C GLY A 286 -11.00 17.66 2.45
N ALA A 287 -11.61 18.83 2.63
CA ALA A 287 -11.85 19.80 1.54
C ALA A 287 -10.56 20.35 0.92
N PHE A 288 -9.44 20.28 1.64
CA PHE A 288 -8.13 20.78 1.22
C PHE A 288 -7.26 19.70 0.55
N SER A 289 -7.82 18.55 0.29
CA SER A 289 -7.15 17.47 -0.42
C SER A 289 -6.93 17.81 -1.91
N PRO A 290 -5.91 17.23 -2.55
CA PRO A 290 -5.75 17.28 -4.00
C PRO A 290 -7.01 16.81 -4.71
N LYS A 291 -7.16 17.15 -6.00
CA LYS A 291 -8.31 16.73 -6.80
C LYS A 291 -7.90 15.66 -7.81
N PRO A 292 -8.63 14.53 -7.93
CA PRO A 292 -8.23 13.41 -8.78
C PRO A 292 -8.05 13.79 -10.27
N ASN A 293 -8.85 14.73 -10.77
CA ASN A 293 -8.76 15.19 -12.16
C ASN A 293 -7.51 16.02 -12.48
N MET A 294 -6.66 16.33 -11.50
CA MET A 294 -5.39 17.02 -11.70
C MET A 294 -4.21 16.08 -11.88
N TYR A 295 -4.43 14.77 -11.77
CA TYR A 295 -3.38 13.76 -11.74
C TYR A 295 -3.69 12.61 -12.69
N PRO A 296 -2.65 11.94 -13.25
CA PRO A 296 -2.82 10.72 -14.02
C PRO A 296 -3.50 9.62 -13.20
N ARG A 297 -4.21 8.72 -13.88
CA ARG A 297 -4.95 7.61 -13.24
C ARG A 297 -4.07 6.71 -12.37
N TYR A 298 -2.84 6.48 -12.78
CA TYR A 298 -1.89 5.64 -12.06
C TYR A 298 -1.39 6.21 -10.71
N MET A 299 -1.79 7.43 -10.34
CA MET A 299 -1.46 7.98 -9.02
C MET A 299 -2.19 7.26 -7.89
N ASP A 300 -3.35 6.67 -8.13
CA ASP A 300 -4.04 5.85 -7.13
C ASP A 300 -4.99 4.84 -7.75
N MET A 301 -4.88 3.58 -7.29
CA MET A 301 -5.73 2.45 -7.69
C MET A 301 -6.61 1.93 -6.55
N PHE A 302 -6.47 2.47 -5.31
CA PHE A 302 -7.20 1.95 -4.15
C PHE A 302 -8.57 2.62 -3.96
N GLY A 303 -8.67 3.91 -4.28
CA GLY A 303 -9.89 4.68 -4.01
C GLY A 303 -10.07 5.01 -2.52
N GLU A 304 -11.30 5.42 -2.17
CA GLU A 304 -11.71 5.71 -0.79
C GLU A 304 -12.10 4.42 -0.06
N ASN A 305 -11.92 4.42 1.26
CA ASN A 305 -12.35 3.32 2.11
C ASN A 305 -13.06 3.83 3.39
N TYR A 306 -13.80 2.92 4.05
CA TYR A 306 -14.58 3.29 5.23
C TYR A 306 -13.74 3.71 6.44
N ARG A 307 -12.48 3.25 6.55
CA ARG A 307 -11.55 3.71 7.60
C ARG A 307 -11.16 5.17 7.38
N GLY A 308 -10.92 5.56 6.10
CA GLY A 308 -10.65 6.96 5.72
C GLY A 308 -11.83 7.88 6.02
N LEU A 309 -13.04 7.46 5.65
CA LEU A 309 -14.26 8.21 5.97
C LEU A 309 -14.44 8.39 7.48
N HIS A 310 -14.18 7.35 8.28
CA HIS A 310 -14.25 7.42 9.73
C HIS A 310 -13.20 8.36 10.31
N ALA A 311 -11.94 8.27 9.88
CA ALA A 311 -10.88 9.16 10.31
C ALA A 311 -11.21 10.63 10.02
N ILE A 312 -11.77 10.94 8.84
CA ILE A 312 -12.22 12.28 8.47
C ILE A 312 -13.34 12.75 9.41
N GLN A 313 -14.33 11.91 9.69
CA GLN A 313 -15.43 12.23 10.59
C GLN A 313 -14.94 12.58 11.99
N LEU A 314 -14.02 11.81 12.55
CA LEU A 314 -13.40 12.09 13.85
C LEU A 314 -12.61 13.40 13.85
N LEU A 315 -11.82 13.64 12.82
CA LEU A 315 -10.97 14.83 12.71
C LEU A 315 -11.77 16.13 12.51
N GLN A 316 -12.88 16.06 11.76
CA GLN A 316 -13.78 17.21 11.56
C GLN A 316 -14.59 17.57 12.81
N GLY A 317 -14.91 16.58 13.64
CA GLY A 317 -15.75 16.76 14.84
C GLY A 317 -15.01 17.28 16.05
N SER A 318 -13.67 17.23 16.09
CA SER A 318 -12.89 17.52 17.30
C SER A 318 -12.04 18.79 17.17
N LYS A 319 -12.00 19.54 18.28
CA LYS A 319 -11.08 20.68 18.47
C LYS A 319 -10.35 20.50 19.80
N ARG A 320 -9.13 21.04 19.92
CA ARG A 320 -8.29 20.96 21.13
C ARG A 320 -7.87 19.53 21.47
N TRP A 321 -7.30 18.85 20.49
CA TRP A 321 -6.77 17.52 20.64
C TRP A 321 -5.73 17.40 21.75
N THR A 322 -5.74 16.29 22.46
CA THR A 322 -4.68 15.86 23.38
C THR A 322 -4.08 14.53 22.88
N LEU A 323 -2.96 14.11 23.48
CA LEU A 323 -2.36 12.82 23.17
C LEU A 323 -3.34 11.68 23.47
N GLU A 324 -3.99 11.73 24.63
CA GLU A 324 -5.00 10.75 25.08
C GLU A 324 -6.24 10.79 24.16
N GLY A 325 -6.66 12.00 23.73
CA GLY A 325 -7.77 12.17 22.79
C GLY A 325 -7.48 11.53 21.43
N LEU A 326 -6.27 11.68 20.91
CA LEU A 326 -5.84 11.02 19.67
C LEU A 326 -5.75 9.51 19.84
N GLN A 327 -5.24 9.03 20.97
CA GLN A 327 -5.22 7.60 21.29
C GLN A 327 -6.64 7.04 21.36
N THR A 328 -7.56 7.71 22.05
CA THR A 328 -8.98 7.29 22.11
C THR A 328 -9.61 7.23 20.72
N ALA A 329 -9.36 8.24 19.88
CA ALA A 329 -9.87 8.27 18.51
C ALA A 329 -9.28 7.13 17.65
N ALA A 330 -8.03 6.73 17.85
CA ALA A 330 -7.41 5.60 17.16
C ALA A 330 -8.09 4.27 17.47
N TYR A 331 -8.73 4.16 18.62
CA TYR A 331 -9.50 2.98 19.06
C TYR A 331 -11.01 3.17 19.00
N ASP A 332 -11.51 4.21 18.33
CA ASP A 332 -12.96 4.39 18.16
C ASP A 332 -13.55 3.23 17.38
N SER A 333 -14.51 2.56 17.99
CA SER A 333 -15.09 1.30 17.51
C SER A 333 -16.25 1.45 16.53
N HIS A 334 -16.56 2.67 16.09
CA HIS A 334 -17.67 2.88 15.13
C HIS A 334 -17.38 2.20 13.79
N GLN A 335 -18.42 1.58 13.22
CA GLN A 335 -18.39 0.77 12.01
C GLN A 335 -19.15 1.48 10.86
N PRO A 336 -18.56 2.43 10.14
CA PRO A 336 -19.28 3.24 9.14
C PRO A 336 -19.87 2.41 7.99
N ALA A 337 -19.24 1.30 7.62
CA ALA A 337 -19.77 0.41 6.60
C ALA A 337 -21.13 -0.18 7.02
N PHE A 338 -21.23 -0.69 8.24
CA PHE A 338 -22.48 -1.24 8.75
C PHE A 338 -23.52 -0.15 9.03
N ALA A 339 -23.11 1.01 9.52
CA ALA A 339 -23.99 2.16 9.66
C ALA A 339 -24.66 2.57 8.34
N ARG A 340 -24.01 2.30 7.20
CA ARG A 340 -24.55 2.54 5.86
C ARG A 340 -25.36 1.37 5.31
N LEU A 341 -24.95 0.13 5.56
CA LEU A 341 -25.57 -1.07 4.96
C LEU A 341 -26.77 -1.60 5.75
N VAL A 342 -26.71 -1.61 7.08
CA VAL A 342 -27.75 -2.17 7.94
C VAL A 342 -29.12 -1.48 7.77
N PRO A 343 -29.23 -0.15 7.67
CA PRO A 343 -30.51 0.50 7.40
C PRO A 343 -31.18 0.03 6.11
N GLY A 344 -30.39 -0.26 5.06
CA GLY A 344 -30.90 -0.80 3.80
C GLY A 344 -31.48 -2.22 3.95
N LEU A 345 -30.79 -3.08 4.72
CA LEU A 345 -31.26 -4.42 5.04
C LEU A 345 -32.60 -4.38 5.85
N VAL A 346 -32.63 -3.56 6.89
CA VAL A 346 -33.81 -3.37 7.74
C VAL A 346 -35.00 -2.88 6.91
N ALA A 347 -34.79 -1.86 6.08
CA ALA A 347 -35.84 -1.33 5.20
C ALA A 347 -36.31 -2.34 4.14
N ALA A 348 -35.43 -3.20 3.65
CA ALA A 348 -35.82 -4.29 2.74
C ALA A 348 -36.73 -5.33 3.47
N TRP A 349 -36.38 -5.69 4.71
CA TRP A 349 -37.16 -6.58 5.50
C TRP A 349 -38.56 -5.98 5.84
N ASP A 350 -38.62 -4.69 6.18
CA ASP A 350 -39.89 -3.99 6.47
C ASP A 350 -40.86 -4.06 5.26
N ARG A 351 -40.33 -3.94 4.04
CA ARG A 351 -41.12 -4.00 2.80
C ARG A 351 -41.44 -5.41 2.31
N ALA A 352 -40.73 -6.43 2.83
CA ALA A 352 -40.96 -7.81 2.39
C ALA A 352 -42.36 -8.31 2.75
N ALA A 353 -42.96 -9.09 1.84
CA ALA A 353 -44.23 -9.76 2.13
C ALA A 353 -44.09 -10.72 3.32
N ASP A 354 -45.18 -10.89 4.07
CA ASP A 354 -45.20 -11.83 5.17
C ASP A 354 -45.02 -13.27 4.68
N GLY A 355 -44.25 -14.04 5.43
CA GLY A 355 -43.90 -15.41 5.08
C GLY A 355 -42.89 -16.02 6.04
N ASN A 356 -42.63 -17.31 5.87
CA ASN A 356 -41.75 -18.07 6.76
C ASN A 356 -40.33 -17.46 6.89
N LEU A 357 -39.76 -16.98 5.81
CA LEU A 357 -38.43 -16.35 5.83
C LEU A 357 -38.44 -15.06 6.65
N LYS A 358 -39.43 -14.19 6.43
CA LYS A 358 -39.57 -12.93 7.18
C LYS A 358 -39.71 -13.19 8.68
N GLN A 359 -40.50 -14.18 9.06
CA GLN A 359 -40.67 -14.59 10.46
C GLN A 359 -39.36 -15.17 11.04
N ALA A 360 -38.67 -16.03 10.30
CA ALA A 360 -37.46 -16.70 10.76
C ALA A 360 -36.33 -15.73 11.06
N ILE A 361 -36.24 -14.58 10.37
CA ILE A 361 -35.16 -13.58 10.56
C ILE A 361 -35.63 -12.34 11.34
N ALA A 362 -36.84 -12.34 11.90
CA ALA A 362 -37.39 -11.19 12.63
C ALA A 362 -36.55 -10.80 13.85
N GLU A 363 -36.08 -11.77 14.64
CA GLU A 363 -35.20 -11.54 15.79
C GLU A 363 -33.82 -10.98 15.37
N PRO A 364 -33.09 -11.60 14.45
CA PRO A 364 -31.84 -11.00 13.88
C PRO A 364 -32.05 -9.56 13.40
N ILE A 365 -33.12 -9.25 12.69
CA ILE A 365 -33.40 -7.89 12.22
C ILE A 365 -33.65 -6.92 13.39
N ALA A 366 -34.35 -7.33 14.42
CA ALA A 366 -34.59 -6.51 15.62
C ALA A 366 -33.28 -6.19 16.34
N ILE A 367 -32.36 -7.14 16.46
CA ILE A 367 -31.00 -6.94 17.02
C ILE A 367 -30.23 -5.94 16.18
N LEU A 368 -30.19 -6.10 14.86
CA LEU A 368 -29.47 -5.16 13.96
C LEU A 368 -30.12 -3.76 13.97
N ARG A 369 -31.44 -3.65 14.07
CA ARG A 369 -32.14 -2.36 14.12
C ARG A 369 -31.80 -1.53 15.35
N SER A 370 -31.56 -2.17 16.49
CA SER A 370 -31.19 -1.51 17.75
C SER A 370 -29.69 -1.27 17.92
N TRP A 371 -28.84 -1.76 16.98
CA TRP A 371 -27.40 -1.68 17.10
C TRP A 371 -26.88 -0.26 16.88
N ASN A 372 -25.97 0.18 17.75
CA ASN A 372 -25.29 1.46 17.67
C ASN A 372 -24.16 1.51 16.64
N HIS A 373 -23.97 0.47 15.87
CA HIS A 373 -22.90 0.29 14.88
C HIS A 373 -21.49 0.41 15.47
N ARG A 374 -21.30 -0.02 16.72
CA ARG A 374 -19.99 -0.07 17.35
C ARG A 374 -19.53 -1.50 17.58
N TRP A 375 -18.25 -1.72 17.36
CA TRP A 375 -17.60 -2.97 17.71
C TRP A 375 -17.45 -3.08 19.25
N ALA A 376 -17.75 -4.27 19.76
CA ALA A 376 -17.44 -4.67 21.12
C ALA A 376 -17.30 -6.20 21.18
N ALA A 377 -16.48 -6.71 22.12
CA ALA A 377 -16.23 -8.15 22.23
C ALA A 377 -17.48 -8.99 22.51
N ASP A 378 -18.49 -8.40 23.13
CA ASP A 378 -19.78 -8.99 23.49
C ASP A 378 -20.92 -8.58 22.53
N SER A 379 -20.63 -7.90 21.44
CA SER A 379 -21.65 -7.41 20.50
C SER A 379 -22.21 -8.52 19.62
N VAL A 380 -23.40 -9.03 19.96
CA VAL A 380 -24.16 -9.97 19.13
C VAL A 380 -24.53 -9.34 17.80
N ALA A 381 -24.94 -8.08 17.78
CA ALA A 381 -25.31 -7.36 16.57
C ALA A 381 -24.16 -7.27 15.56
N GLN A 382 -22.93 -7.03 16.03
CA GLN A 382 -21.78 -7.04 15.14
C GLN A 382 -21.49 -8.44 14.57
N SER A 383 -21.58 -9.49 15.37
CA SER A 383 -21.39 -10.85 14.91
C SER A 383 -22.40 -11.19 13.80
N LEU A 384 -23.69 -10.87 14.02
CA LEU A 384 -24.75 -11.02 13.02
C LEU A 384 -24.43 -10.23 11.73
N ALA A 385 -24.05 -8.97 11.85
CA ALA A 385 -23.71 -8.13 10.71
C ALA A 385 -22.53 -8.70 9.92
N SER A 386 -21.50 -9.21 10.60
CA SER A 386 -20.32 -9.81 9.97
C SER A 386 -20.69 -11.10 9.22
N PHE A 387 -21.47 -11.99 9.80
CA PHE A 387 -21.95 -13.18 9.12
C PHE A 387 -22.88 -12.87 7.93
N TRP A 388 -23.69 -11.82 8.04
CA TRP A 388 -24.57 -11.40 6.95
C TRP A 388 -23.78 -10.79 5.78
N VAL A 389 -22.80 -9.93 6.06
CA VAL A 389 -22.08 -9.19 5.00
C VAL A 389 -21.12 -10.09 4.22
N GLN A 390 -20.59 -11.15 4.83
CA GLN A 390 -19.60 -12.00 4.17
C GLN A 390 -20.11 -12.65 2.87
N PRO A 391 -21.27 -13.35 2.85
CA PRO A 391 -21.81 -13.89 1.61
C PRO A 391 -22.21 -12.80 0.59
N LEU A 392 -22.67 -11.64 1.06
CA LEU A 392 -22.95 -10.50 0.20
C LEU A 392 -21.70 -10.02 -0.51
N TRP A 393 -20.59 -9.91 0.22
CA TRP A 393 -19.31 -9.49 -0.31
C TRP A 393 -18.74 -10.49 -1.32
N ASP A 394 -18.88 -11.78 -1.05
CA ASP A 394 -18.45 -12.83 -1.97
C ASP A 394 -19.24 -12.79 -3.29
N LYS A 395 -20.55 -12.51 -3.26
CA LYS A 395 -21.35 -12.28 -4.46
C LYS A 395 -20.89 -11.07 -5.26
N VAL A 396 -20.68 -9.93 -4.59
CA VAL A 396 -20.21 -8.70 -5.25
C VAL A 396 -18.84 -8.93 -5.92
N ARG A 397 -17.93 -9.65 -5.27
CA ARG A 397 -16.63 -10.00 -5.86
C ARG A 397 -16.72 -10.94 -7.06
N ALA A 398 -17.69 -11.81 -7.08
CA ALA A 398 -17.95 -12.73 -8.19
C ALA A 398 -18.60 -12.05 -9.41
N GLY A 399 -18.89 -10.73 -9.34
CA GLY A 399 -19.52 -9.98 -10.43
C GLY A 399 -21.03 -10.20 -10.52
N GLY A 400 -21.64 -10.54 -9.38
CA GLY A 400 -23.10 -10.72 -9.25
C GLY A 400 -23.86 -9.41 -9.15
#